data_aab0ecc5d35b7c3c074d838fcaf17281
#
_entry.id   aab0ecc5d35b7c3c074d838fcaf17281
#
_cell.length_a   1.000
_cell.length_b   1.000
_cell.length_c   1.000
_cell.angle_alpha   90.00
_cell.angle_beta   90.00
_cell.angle_gamma   90.00
#
_symmetry.space_group_name_H-M   'P 1'
#
loop_
_entity.id
_entity.type
_entity.pdbx_description
1 polymer ?
#
loop_
_entity_poly.entity_id
_entity_poly.type
_entity_poly.pdbx_seq_one_letter_code
_entity_poly.pdbx_strand_id
1 'polypeptide(L)'
;MSTSERPVFAVRLRSKRVQRELDALQEVDYERVVAKLRGLATGPRPRGCEKLYDAIYRVRVGDFRIVYLIDEKDKRIEVGGIRRRTERTYKAIERLFR
;
A
#
# COMPACT_ATOMS: atom_id res chain seq x y z
N MET A 1 -5.44 5.85 -29.09
CA MET A 1 -5.88 6.19 -28.22
C MET A 1 -5.29 5.93 -27.13
N SER A 2 -5.18 6.56 -26.52
CA SER A 2 -4.51 6.35 -25.51
C SER A 2 -5.19 5.84 -24.47
N THR A 3 -4.87 4.95 -24.05
CA THR A 3 -5.35 4.44 -22.97
C THR A 3 -4.73 4.87 -21.82
N SER A 4 -4.31 6.02 -21.77
CA SER A 4 -3.60 6.44 -20.67
C SER A 4 -4.36 6.18 -19.46
N GLU A 5 -3.86 5.32 -18.65
CA GLU A 5 -4.39 5.10 -17.37
C GLU A 5 -4.02 6.26 -16.53
N ARG A 6 -4.92 7.15 -16.35
CA ARG A 6 -4.68 8.28 -15.47
C ARG A 6 -4.89 7.82 -14.04
N PRO A 7 -4.05 8.27 -13.12
CA PRO A 7 -4.27 7.97 -11.71
C PRO A 7 -5.63 8.49 -11.28
N VAL A 8 -6.42 7.63 -10.66
CA VAL A 8 -7.72 7.99 -10.12
C VAL A 8 -7.60 8.31 -8.64
N PHE A 9 -6.67 7.63 -7.97
CA PHE A 9 -6.48 7.78 -6.54
C PHE A 9 -5.14 8.45 -6.27
N ALA A 10 -5.11 9.30 -5.25
CA ALA A 10 -3.87 9.87 -4.75
C ALA A 10 -3.32 8.91 -3.69
N VAL A 11 -2.08 8.46 -3.86
CA VAL A 11 -1.46 7.53 -2.92
C VAL A 11 -0.53 8.31 -2.00
N ARG A 12 -0.71 8.14 -0.69
CA ARG A 12 0.14 8.84 0.26
C ARG A 12 0.52 7.90 1.39
N LEU A 13 1.69 8.13 1.94
CA LEU A 13 2.14 7.41 3.11
C LEU A 13 1.54 8.11 4.32
N ARG A 14 0.93 7.33 5.21
CA ARG A 14 0.14 7.88 6.30
C ARG A 14 0.96 8.67 7.31
N SER A 15 2.21 8.29 7.53
CA SER A 15 3.02 8.93 8.56
C SER A 15 4.49 8.85 8.23
N LYS A 16 5.29 9.56 9.03
CA LYS A 16 6.74 9.49 8.89
C LYS A 16 7.26 8.08 9.19
N ARG A 17 6.56 7.34 10.03
CA ARG A 17 6.94 5.95 10.30
C ARG A 17 6.89 5.11 9.02
N VAL A 18 5.83 5.29 8.21
CA VAL A 18 5.72 4.54 6.97
C VAL A 18 6.81 4.96 6.00
N GLN A 19 7.13 6.25 5.95
CA GLN A 19 8.22 6.73 5.10
C GLN A 19 9.54 6.07 5.51
N ARG A 20 9.79 5.97 6.82
CA ARG A 20 11.01 5.31 7.30
C ARG A 20 11.02 3.82 6.96
N GLU A 21 9.86 3.16 7.01
CA GLU A 21 9.76 1.75 6.62
C GLU A 21 10.12 1.59 5.15
N LEU A 22 9.65 2.50 4.31
CA LEU A 22 9.97 2.45 2.90
C LEU A 22 11.47 2.72 2.68
N ASP A 23 12.00 3.75 3.32
CA ASP A 23 13.39 4.14 3.12
C ASP A 23 14.38 3.11 3.65
N ALA A 24 13.95 2.25 4.57
CA ALA A 24 14.81 1.22 5.12
C ALA A 24 14.96 0.01 4.21
N LEU A 25 14.21 -0.07 3.12
CA LEU A 25 14.28 -1.21 2.22
C LEU A 25 15.55 -1.14 1.37
N GLN A 26 16.06 -2.32 1.02
CA GLN A 26 17.16 -2.39 0.09
C GLN A 26 16.67 -1.98 -1.29
N GLU A 27 17.57 -1.55 -2.13
CA GLU A 27 17.22 -0.92 -3.40
C GLU A 27 16.23 -1.72 -4.25
N VAL A 28 16.44 -3.00 -4.41
CA VAL A 28 15.54 -3.82 -5.24
C VAL A 28 14.14 -3.86 -4.65
N ASP A 29 14.05 -4.03 -3.34
CA ASP A 29 12.75 -4.09 -2.67
C ASP A 29 12.08 -2.72 -2.71
N TYR A 30 12.86 -1.66 -2.51
CA TYR A 30 12.35 -0.30 -2.58
C TYR A 30 11.70 -0.04 -3.94
N GLU A 31 12.40 -0.39 -5.02
CA GLU A 31 11.88 -0.15 -6.36
C GLU A 31 10.59 -0.94 -6.62
N ARG A 32 10.54 -2.18 -6.15
CA ARG A 32 9.35 -3.00 -6.31
C ARG A 32 8.16 -2.43 -5.55
N VAL A 33 8.41 -2.00 -4.33
CA VAL A 33 7.35 -1.44 -3.48
C VAL A 33 6.85 -0.12 -4.08
N VAL A 34 7.76 0.74 -4.53
CA VAL A 34 7.37 2.01 -5.14
C VAL A 34 6.55 1.77 -6.41
N ALA A 35 6.96 0.80 -7.23
CA ALA A 35 6.21 0.47 -8.44
C ALA A 35 4.79 0.01 -8.09
N LYS A 36 4.66 -0.82 -7.04
CA LYS A 36 3.36 -1.29 -6.62
C LYS A 36 2.50 -0.12 -6.10
N LEU A 37 3.10 0.77 -5.31
CA LEU A 37 2.39 1.93 -4.79
C LEU A 37 1.85 2.81 -5.93
N ARG A 38 2.66 3.02 -6.95
CA ARG A 38 2.23 3.80 -8.11
C ARG A 38 1.08 3.11 -8.83
N GLY A 39 1.13 1.80 -8.93
CA GLY A 39 0.06 1.04 -9.57
C GLY A 39 -1.26 1.12 -8.82
N LEU A 40 -1.23 1.29 -7.51
CA LEU A 40 -2.46 1.41 -6.72
C LEU A 40 -3.25 2.66 -7.12
N ALA A 41 -2.57 3.68 -7.63
CA ALA A 41 -3.24 4.92 -8.03
C ALA A 41 -4.23 4.70 -9.18
N THR A 42 -3.94 3.74 -10.06
CA THR A 42 -4.84 3.44 -11.16
C THR A 42 -5.67 2.20 -10.91
N GLY A 43 -5.20 1.29 -10.06
CA GLY A 43 -5.92 0.07 -9.72
C GLY A 43 -5.75 -0.26 -8.27
N PRO A 44 -6.63 0.24 -7.39
CA PRO A 44 -6.44 0.07 -5.95
C PRO A 44 -6.63 -1.36 -5.45
N ARG A 45 -7.22 -2.23 -6.26
CA ARG A 45 -7.39 -3.62 -5.89
C ARG A 45 -6.72 -4.52 -6.92
N PRO A 46 -5.37 -4.51 -6.96
CA PRO A 46 -4.66 -5.32 -7.95
C PRO A 46 -4.82 -6.80 -7.68
N ARG A 47 -4.50 -7.60 -8.68
CA ARG A 47 -4.55 -9.05 -8.53
C ARG A 47 -3.67 -9.44 -7.33
N GLY A 48 -4.19 -10.31 -6.49
CA GLY A 48 -3.45 -10.76 -5.31
C GLY A 48 -3.68 -9.92 -4.07
N CYS A 49 -4.40 -8.81 -4.16
CA CYS A 49 -4.71 -8.07 -2.95
C CYS A 49 -5.81 -8.78 -2.16
N GLU A 50 -5.80 -8.58 -0.85
CA GLU A 50 -6.80 -9.16 0.02
C GLU A 50 -7.40 -8.07 0.88
N LYS A 51 -8.72 -8.12 1.03
CA LYS A 51 -9.38 -7.23 1.96
C LYS A 51 -9.24 -7.80 3.35
N LEU A 52 -8.75 -7.01 4.29
CA LEU A 52 -8.58 -7.45 5.66
C LEU A 52 -9.85 -7.17 6.46
N TYR A 53 -10.32 -5.92 6.44
CA TYR A 53 -11.63 -5.55 6.98
C TYR A 53 -11.90 -4.10 6.60
N ASP A 54 -13.18 -3.74 6.56
CA ASP A 54 -13.62 -2.40 6.16
C ASP A 54 -12.98 -1.99 4.84
N ALA A 55 -12.26 -0.88 4.82
CA ALA A 55 -11.61 -0.37 3.63
C ALA A 55 -10.11 -0.66 3.62
N ILE A 56 -9.66 -1.57 4.47
CA ILE A 56 -8.24 -1.88 4.63
C ILE A 56 -7.89 -3.15 3.86
N TYR A 57 -6.86 -3.03 3.05
CA TYR A 57 -6.40 -4.11 2.17
C TYR A 57 -4.92 -4.35 2.36
N ARG A 58 -4.45 -5.48 1.90
CA ARG A 58 -3.03 -5.73 1.82
C ARG A 58 -2.70 -6.28 0.45
N VAL A 59 -1.49 -6.00 -0.02
CA VAL A 59 -0.99 -6.59 -1.25
C VAL A 59 0.46 -7.01 -1.03
N ARG A 60 0.82 -8.15 -1.60
CA ARG A 60 2.13 -8.70 -1.45
C ARG A 60 3.07 -8.19 -2.52
N VAL A 61 4.29 -7.84 -2.14
CA VAL A 61 5.32 -7.41 -3.06
C VAL A 61 6.62 -8.10 -2.63
N GLY A 62 7.00 -9.18 -3.30
CA GLY A 62 8.17 -9.95 -2.90
C GLY A 62 8.02 -10.47 -1.49
N ASP A 63 8.97 -10.12 -0.62
CA ASP A 63 8.94 -10.55 0.76
C ASP A 63 8.20 -9.58 1.68
N PHE A 64 7.53 -8.59 1.10
CA PHE A 64 6.87 -7.57 1.88
C PHE A 64 5.39 -7.54 1.61
N ARG A 65 4.65 -6.89 2.49
CA ARG A 65 3.22 -6.61 2.34
C ARG A 65 3.01 -5.14 2.53
N ILE A 66 2.18 -4.56 1.69
CA ILE A 66 1.75 -3.18 1.85
C ILE A 66 0.34 -3.24 2.41
N VAL A 67 0.12 -2.57 3.54
CA VAL A 67 -1.20 -2.47 4.16
C VAL A 67 -1.70 -1.07 3.90
N TYR A 68 -2.88 -0.95 3.31
CA TYR A 68 -3.38 0.36 2.88
C TYR A 68 -4.89 0.44 3.01
N LEU A 69 -5.36 1.67 3.12
CA LEU A 69 -6.78 1.96 3.22
C LEU A 69 -7.21 2.65 1.93
N ILE A 70 -8.35 2.23 1.39
CA ILE A 70 -8.90 2.84 0.17
C ILE A 70 -10.06 3.74 0.58
N ASP A 71 -9.91 5.04 0.32
CA ASP A 71 -10.98 6.02 0.56
C ASP A 71 -11.62 6.33 -0.79
N GLU A 72 -12.74 5.68 -1.07
CA GLU A 72 -13.42 5.85 -2.34
C GLU A 72 -14.03 7.24 -2.48
N LYS A 73 -14.44 7.82 -1.37
CA LYS A 73 -15.09 9.12 -1.42
C LYS A 73 -14.12 10.21 -1.84
N ASP A 74 -12.97 10.24 -1.18
CA ASP A 74 -11.97 11.26 -1.47
C ASP A 74 -10.93 10.81 -2.48
N LYS A 75 -11.08 9.62 -3.03
CA LYS A 75 -10.15 9.05 -4.01
C LYS A 75 -8.72 9.10 -3.52
N ARG A 76 -8.52 8.55 -2.30
CA ARG A 76 -7.20 8.50 -1.70
C ARG A 76 -6.89 7.10 -1.26
N ILE A 77 -5.61 6.76 -1.33
CA ILE A 77 -5.09 5.53 -0.75
C ILE A 77 -4.09 5.95 0.31
N GLU A 78 -4.31 5.51 1.54
CA GLU A 78 -3.39 5.81 2.62
C GLU A 78 -2.63 4.56 2.98
N VAL A 79 -1.32 4.59 2.81
CA VAL A 79 -0.47 3.44 3.12
C VAL A 79 -0.16 3.48 4.61
N GLY A 80 -0.57 2.47 5.33
CA GLY A 80 -0.41 2.39 6.78
C GLY A 80 0.82 1.62 7.21
N GLY A 81 1.38 0.80 6.34
CA GLY A 81 2.58 0.05 6.71
C GLY A 81 3.17 -0.73 5.55
N ILE A 82 4.47 -0.92 5.61
CA ILE A 82 5.22 -1.77 4.67
C ILE A 82 5.96 -2.75 5.56
N ARG A 83 5.51 -4.00 5.58
CA ARG A 83 5.99 -4.97 6.54
C ARG A 83 6.47 -6.24 5.86
N ARG A 84 7.40 -6.93 6.50
CA ARG A 84 7.81 -8.24 5.98
C ARG A 84 6.64 -9.19 6.09
N ARG A 85 6.47 -10.03 5.09
CA ARG A 85 5.34 -10.95 5.07
C ARG A 85 5.39 -11.97 6.22
N THR A 86 6.55 -12.17 6.85
CA THR A 86 6.64 -13.09 7.98
C THR A 86 6.24 -12.44 9.29
N GLU A 87 6.08 -11.12 9.34
CA GLU A 87 5.68 -10.45 10.55
C GLU A 87 4.21 -10.63 10.79
N ARG A 88 3.83 -10.86 12.04
CA ARG A 88 2.42 -10.95 12.38
C ARG A 88 1.91 -9.55 12.62
N THR A 89 1.24 -9.02 11.63
CA THR A 89 0.75 -7.64 11.73
C THR A 89 -0.74 -7.55 11.99
N TYR A 90 -1.45 -8.68 11.94
CA TYR A 90 -2.90 -8.61 12.00
C TYR A 90 -3.45 -8.00 13.29
N LYS A 91 -2.83 -8.28 14.41
CA LYS A 91 -3.29 -7.74 15.68
C LYS A 91 -3.02 -6.26 15.81
N ALA A 92 -2.12 -5.73 15.00
CA ALA A 92 -1.74 -4.34 15.11
C ALA A 92 -2.25 -3.50 13.94
N ILE A 93 -3.04 -4.09 13.03
CA ILE A 93 -3.49 -3.37 11.84
C ILE A 93 -4.28 -2.12 12.21
N GLU A 94 -5.12 -2.20 13.22
CA GLU A 94 -5.88 -1.02 13.63
C GLU A 94 -5.00 0.14 14.02
N ARG A 95 -3.84 -0.15 14.60
CA ARG A 95 -2.91 0.90 15.01
C ARG A 95 -2.28 1.61 13.83
N LEU A 96 -2.22 0.94 12.68
CA LEU A 96 -1.61 1.55 11.50
C LEU A 96 -2.45 2.70 10.96
N PHE A 97 -3.74 2.71 11.31
CA PHE A 97 -4.66 3.71 10.78
C PHE A 97 -5.33 4.55 11.87
N ARG A 98 -4.78 4.57 13.05
CA ARG A 98 -5.28 5.43 14.12
C ARG A 98 -4.80 6.86 13.98
#